data_625dfa82cebbbdc364287bdc108f56a2
#
_entry.id   625dfa82cebbbdc364287bdc108f56a2
#
_cell.length_a   1.000
_cell.length_b   1.000
_cell.length_c   1.000
_cell.angle_alpha   90.00
_cell.angle_beta   90.00
_cell.angle_gamma   90.00
#
_symmetry.space_group_name_H-M   'P 1'
#
loop_
_entity.id
_entity.type
_entity.pdbx_description
1 polymer ?
#
loop_
_entity_poly.entity_id
_entity_poly.type
_entity_poly.pdbx_seq_one_letter_code
_entity_poly.pdbx_strand_id
1 'polypeptide(L)'
;MPLPAALSLDLRGRSLTRIRDWAAAELEAVLDLADELKAKQRAREPHRLLEGCTLGLLFRKHSTRTRVSLEVAAAHLGATALYLPGEQLQLTRGESIEDTARVLSRYLDAIAIRTHGHAEVETFAAVSSIPVVNALTDEAHPLQALADLQTIRERFGTLEGVRVAWVGDGTNVCVSLAEACALLGAELTCATPAGYEPSDPSIRVVRDPREAAERAHVLVTDVWVSMGQEDERDRRVNDLAGYSLDAGLLAVADPEAVVLHCLPAHPGEEIGRASCRERVSLTV
;
A
#
# COMPACT_ATOMS: atom_id res chain seq x y z
N MET A 1 5.87 0.73 -29.20
CA MET A 1 4.49 1.15 -28.99
C MET A 1 4.48 2.58 -28.45
N PRO A 2 3.56 3.46 -28.89
CA PRO A 2 3.42 4.75 -28.22
C PRO A 2 3.01 4.50 -26.75
N LEU A 3 3.54 5.34 -25.84
CA LEU A 3 3.10 5.34 -24.44
C LEU A 3 1.59 5.60 -24.37
N PRO A 4 0.89 5.02 -23.37
CA PRO A 4 -0.53 5.29 -23.14
C PRO A 4 -0.78 6.81 -23.03
N ALA A 5 -1.92 7.26 -23.54
CA ALA A 5 -2.28 8.70 -23.50
C ALA A 5 -2.40 9.26 -22.08
N ALA A 6 -2.58 8.39 -21.07
CA ALA A 6 -2.58 8.74 -19.65
C ALA A 6 -1.23 9.31 -19.13
N LEU A 7 -0.11 9.06 -19.80
CA LEU A 7 1.19 9.60 -19.41
C LEU A 7 1.46 10.96 -20.07
N SER A 8 0.68 11.98 -19.70
CA SER A 8 1.02 13.37 -20.01
C SER A 8 2.23 13.89 -19.21
N LEU A 9 2.60 13.18 -18.13
CA LEU A 9 3.74 13.48 -17.27
C LEU A 9 4.88 12.49 -17.51
N ASP A 10 6.12 12.98 -17.59
CA ASP A 10 7.31 12.13 -17.69
C ASP A 10 7.73 11.66 -16.29
N LEU A 11 7.26 10.48 -15.89
CA LEU A 11 7.61 9.84 -14.63
C LEU A 11 8.80 8.87 -14.74
N ARG A 12 9.52 8.85 -15.85
CA ARG A 12 10.68 7.96 -16.06
C ARG A 12 11.76 8.22 -15.02
N GLY A 13 12.24 7.15 -14.38
CA GLY A 13 13.26 7.25 -13.34
C GLY A 13 12.74 7.73 -11.98
N ARG A 14 11.45 8.09 -11.85
CA ARG A 14 10.84 8.52 -10.60
C ARG A 14 10.73 7.36 -9.62
N SER A 15 11.33 7.51 -8.44
CA SER A 15 11.17 6.53 -7.34
C SER A 15 9.89 6.78 -6.56
N LEU A 16 9.30 5.71 -6.01
CA LEU A 16 8.14 5.76 -5.13
C LEU A 16 8.56 5.26 -3.74
N THR A 17 9.08 6.15 -2.91
CA THR A 17 9.49 5.82 -1.54
C THR A 17 8.36 6.11 -0.53
N ARG A 18 7.68 7.25 -0.68
CA ARG A 18 6.49 7.68 0.09
C ARG A 18 5.47 8.33 -0.85
N ILE A 19 4.22 8.27 -0.47
CA ILE A 19 3.13 8.93 -1.22
C ILE A 19 3.27 10.44 -1.17
N ARG A 20 3.55 11.02 -0.01
CA ARG A 20 3.64 12.49 0.18
C ARG A 20 4.73 13.18 -0.64
N ASP A 21 5.70 12.43 -1.18
CA ASP A 21 6.77 12.96 -2.04
C ASP A 21 6.30 13.17 -3.49
N TRP A 22 5.07 12.81 -3.79
CA TRP A 22 4.46 12.89 -5.11
C TRP A 22 3.43 14.01 -5.18
N ALA A 23 3.28 14.60 -6.35
CA ALA A 23 2.20 15.55 -6.61
C ALA A 23 0.88 14.81 -6.94
N ALA A 24 -0.27 15.43 -6.66
CA ALA A 24 -1.57 14.87 -6.98
C ALA A 24 -1.67 14.40 -8.44
N ALA A 25 -1.24 15.25 -9.39
CA ALA A 25 -1.28 14.92 -10.82
C ALA A 25 -0.39 13.71 -11.19
N GLU A 26 0.72 13.48 -10.46
CA GLU A 26 1.58 12.30 -10.66
C GLU A 26 0.85 11.02 -10.20
N LEU A 27 0.17 11.07 -9.04
CA LEU A 27 -0.62 9.95 -8.53
C LEU A 27 -1.83 9.64 -9.41
N GLU A 28 -2.54 10.68 -9.88
CA GLU A 28 -3.64 10.52 -10.85
C GLU A 28 -3.16 9.81 -12.12
N ALA A 29 -2.04 10.24 -12.70
CA ALA A 29 -1.47 9.61 -13.89
C ALA A 29 -1.10 8.13 -13.66
N VAL A 30 -0.59 7.78 -12.47
CA VAL A 30 -0.30 6.39 -12.11
C VAL A 30 -1.59 5.57 -11.99
N LEU A 31 -2.62 6.11 -11.34
CA LEU A 31 -3.92 5.44 -11.19
C LEU A 31 -4.61 5.26 -12.56
N ASP A 32 -4.55 6.26 -13.44
CA ASP A 32 -5.11 6.17 -14.80
C ASP A 32 -4.42 5.09 -15.63
N LEU A 33 -3.08 5.03 -15.54
CA LEU A 33 -2.33 3.95 -16.18
C LEU A 33 -2.67 2.58 -15.58
N ALA A 34 -2.84 2.49 -14.27
CA ALA A 34 -3.22 1.24 -13.61
C ALA A 34 -4.61 0.76 -14.08
N ASP A 35 -5.58 1.66 -14.23
CA ASP A 35 -6.91 1.33 -14.75
C ASP A 35 -6.86 0.84 -16.21
N GLU A 36 -6.06 1.51 -17.06
CA GLU A 36 -5.86 1.09 -18.45
C GLU A 36 -5.23 -0.32 -18.52
N LEU A 37 -4.16 -0.55 -17.74
CA LEU A 37 -3.49 -1.85 -17.71
C LEU A 37 -4.38 -2.96 -17.15
N LYS A 38 -5.17 -2.66 -16.11
CA LYS A 38 -6.15 -3.58 -15.54
C LYS A 38 -7.24 -3.95 -16.54
N ALA A 39 -7.72 -2.96 -17.33
CA ALA A 39 -8.69 -3.21 -18.40
C ALA A 39 -8.11 -4.11 -19.49
N LYS A 40 -6.90 -3.83 -19.96
CA LYS A 40 -6.20 -4.67 -20.96
C LYS A 40 -5.97 -6.08 -20.43
N GLN A 41 -5.55 -6.23 -19.18
CA GLN A 41 -5.36 -7.53 -18.54
C GLN A 41 -6.67 -8.34 -18.49
N ARG A 42 -7.78 -7.71 -18.11
CA ARG A 42 -9.10 -8.35 -18.09
C ARG A 42 -9.56 -8.76 -19.49
N ALA A 43 -9.28 -7.94 -20.49
CA ALA A 43 -9.57 -8.23 -21.91
C ALA A 43 -8.58 -9.20 -22.55
N ARG A 44 -7.52 -9.62 -21.83
CA ARG A 44 -6.40 -10.42 -22.34
C ARG A 44 -5.71 -9.78 -23.55
N GLU A 45 -5.68 -8.47 -23.62
CA GLU A 45 -4.95 -7.71 -24.62
C GLU A 45 -3.45 -7.66 -24.29
N PRO A 46 -2.55 -7.88 -25.25
CA PRO A 46 -1.11 -7.75 -25.03
C PRO A 46 -0.72 -6.33 -24.64
N HIS A 47 0.00 -6.19 -23.52
CA HIS A 47 0.46 -4.90 -23.01
C HIS A 47 1.91 -4.97 -22.46
N ARG A 48 2.82 -5.57 -23.24
CA ARG A 48 4.23 -5.81 -22.89
C ARG A 48 5.06 -4.52 -22.96
N LEU A 49 4.78 -3.58 -22.09
CA LEU A 49 5.42 -2.25 -22.08
C LEU A 49 6.87 -2.27 -21.59
N LEU A 50 7.26 -3.29 -20.83
CA LEU A 50 8.58 -3.46 -20.22
C LEU A 50 9.34 -4.65 -20.80
N GLU A 51 9.15 -4.94 -22.09
CA GLU A 51 9.84 -6.05 -22.74
C GLU A 51 11.36 -5.86 -22.71
N GLY A 52 12.06 -6.89 -22.20
CA GLY A 52 13.51 -6.87 -22.04
C GLY A 52 14.00 -6.22 -20.74
N CYS A 53 13.12 -5.61 -19.96
CA CYS A 53 13.48 -5.02 -18.66
C CYS A 53 13.59 -6.10 -17.57
N THR A 54 14.37 -5.79 -16.54
CA THR A 54 14.57 -6.62 -15.36
C THR A 54 14.18 -5.87 -14.09
N LEU A 55 13.22 -6.41 -13.32
CA LEU A 55 12.77 -5.88 -12.03
C LEU A 55 13.40 -6.68 -10.89
N GLY A 56 14.19 -6.04 -10.03
CA GLY A 56 14.66 -6.63 -8.78
C GLY A 56 13.58 -6.60 -7.70
N LEU A 57 13.43 -7.70 -6.95
CA LEU A 57 12.52 -7.81 -5.80
C LEU A 57 13.33 -8.12 -4.54
N LEU A 58 13.84 -7.08 -3.87
CA LEU A 58 14.65 -7.20 -2.67
C LEU A 58 13.75 -7.27 -1.44
N PHE A 59 13.70 -8.43 -0.79
CA PHE A 59 12.79 -8.70 0.32
C PHE A 59 13.56 -9.13 1.58
N ARG A 60 13.53 -8.33 2.63
CA ARG A 60 14.02 -8.64 3.97
C ARG A 60 12.89 -9.02 4.94
N LYS A 61 11.64 -8.84 4.50
CA LYS A 61 10.42 -9.34 5.18
C LYS A 61 9.69 -10.29 4.25
N HIS A 62 9.24 -11.42 4.78
CA HIS A 62 8.45 -12.38 4.01
C HIS A 62 7.14 -11.74 3.51
N SER A 63 6.74 -12.09 2.30
CA SER A 63 5.46 -11.69 1.71
C SER A 63 5.10 -12.58 0.55
N THR A 64 3.97 -13.26 0.65
CA THR A 64 3.42 -14.04 -0.46
C THR A 64 2.75 -13.13 -1.48
N ARG A 65 1.83 -12.28 -1.02
CA ARG A 65 1.01 -11.42 -1.91
C ARG A 65 1.85 -10.43 -2.69
N THR A 66 2.67 -9.63 -2.02
CA THR A 66 3.51 -8.61 -2.68
C THR A 66 4.49 -9.24 -3.66
N ARG A 67 5.11 -10.37 -3.29
CA ARG A 67 6.02 -11.08 -4.18
C ARG A 67 5.30 -11.58 -5.42
N VAL A 68 4.23 -12.35 -5.26
CA VAL A 68 3.50 -12.96 -6.39
C VAL A 68 2.91 -11.88 -7.29
N SER A 69 2.31 -10.81 -6.73
CA SER A 69 1.72 -9.73 -7.53
C SER A 69 2.77 -9.00 -8.37
N LEU A 70 3.95 -8.70 -7.82
CA LEU A 70 5.04 -8.05 -8.57
C LEU A 70 5.65 -8.98 -9.63
N GLU A 71 5.86 -10.26 -9.32
CA GLU A 71 6.34 -11.24 -10.31
C GLU A 71 5.34 -11.39 -11.47
N VAL A 72 4.04 -11.48 -11.17
CA VAL A 72 2.99 -11.58 -12.19
C VAL A 72 2.86 -10.28 -12.99
N ALA A 73 2.90 -9.12 -12.34
CA ALA A 73 2.86 -7.83 -13.03
C ALA A 73 4.04 -7.66 -13.98
N ALA A 74 5.27 -8.01 -13.54
CA ALA A 74 6.44 -8.01 -14.42
C ALA A 74 6.24 -8.91 -15.64
N ALA A 75 5.75 -10.13 -15.44
CA ALA A 75 5.49 -11.06 -16.55
C ALA A 75 4.44 -10.53 -17.54
N HIS A 76 3.33 -9.95 -17.06
CA HIS A 76 2.30 -9.35 -17.92
C HIS A 76 2.84 -8.16 -18.72
N LEU A 77 3.73 -7.37 -18.14
CA LEU A 77 4.37 -6.23 -18.80
C LEU A 77 5.55 -6.64 -19.68
N GLY A 78 5.96 -7.91 -19.69
CA GLY A 78 7.06 -8.42 -20.52
C GLY A 78 8.43 -8.32 -19.86
N ALA A 79 8.51 -7.92 -18.61
CA ALA A 79 9.74 -7.86 -17.83
C ALA A 79 10.07 -9.20 -17.17
N THR A 80 11.33 -9.36 -16.76
CA THR A 80 11.80 -10.46 -15.92
C THR A 80 11.90 -9.99 -14.48
N ALA A 81 11.26 -10.68 -13.53
CA ALA A 81 11.43 -10.42 -12.10
C ALA A 81 12.55 -11.30 -11.52
N LEU A 82 13.44 -10.70 -10.76
CA LEU A 82 14.50 -11.39 -9.99
C LEU A 82 14.21 -11.26 -8.51
N TYR A 83 13.84 -12.37 -7.87
CA TYR A 83 13.65 -12.40 -6.43
C TYR A 83 15.00 -12.44 -5.70
N LEU A 84 15.24 -11.47 -4.84
CA LEU A 84 16.47 -11.23 -4.09
C LEU A 84 16.16 -11.32 -2.59
N PRO A 85 16.15 -12.52 -1.98
CA PRO A 85 15.89 -12.66 -0.55
C PRO A 85 17.05 -12.04 0.24
N GLY A 86 16.70 -11.12 1.17
CA GLY A 86 17.69 -10.29 1.88
C GLY A 86 18.73 -11.09 2.65
N GLU A 87 18.34 -12.25 3.21
CA GLU A 87 19.24 -13.16 3.92
C GLU A 87 20.32 -13.82 3.03
N GLN A 88 20.11 -13.82 1.72
CA GLN A 88 21.07 -14.39 0.75
C GLN A 88 21.99 -13.33 0.12
N LEU A 89 21.78 -12.06 0.43
CA LEU A 89 22.58 -10.97 -0.10
C LEU A 89 23.82 -10.69 0.78
N GLN A 90 24.80 -10.03 0.18
CA GLN A 90 26.02 -9.65 0.90
C GLN A 90 25.77 -8.57 1.97
N LEU A 91 24.60 -7.92 1.95
CA LEU A 91 24.12 -7.03 3.03
C LEU A 91 24.20 -7.69 4.42
N THR A 92 23.93 -8.99 4.52
CA THR A 92 24.07 -9.75 5.78
C THR A 92 25.51 -10.00 6.20
N ARG A 93 26.48 -9.76 5.29
CA ARG A 93 27.91 -9.94 5.49
C ARG A 93 28.67 -8.62 5.59
N GLY A 94 27.93 -7.48 5.73
CA GLY A 94 28.52 -6.17 5.94
C GLY A 94 28.75 -5.33 4.68
N GLU A 95 28.23 -5.75 3.50
CA GLU A 95 28.15 -4.85 2.34
C GLU A 95 27.22 -3.68 2.67
N SER A 96 27.61 -2.48 2.26
CA SER A 96 26.79 -1.28 2.47
C SER A 96 25.56 -1.27 1.56
N ILE A 97 24.49 -0.58 1.99
CA ILE A 97 23.30 -0.37 1.15
C ILE A 97 23.68 0.39 -0.11
N GLU A 98 24.57 1.37 0.02
CA GLU A 98 25.05 2.21 -1.09
C GLU A 98 25.80 1.39 -2.14
N ASP A 99 26.66 0.46 -1.74
CA ASP A 99 27.40 -0.37 -2.69
C ASP A 99 26.48 -1.39 -3.36
N THR A 100 25.59 -2.03 -2.59
CA THR A 100 24.54 -2.89 -3.14
C THR A 100 23.68 -2.14 -4.16
N ALA A 101 23.27 -0.90 -3.88
CA ALA A 101 22.47 -0.09 -4.78
C ALA A 101 23.21 0.24 -6.08
N ARG A 102 24.49 0.64 -5.98
CA ARG A 102 25.33 0.94 -7.16
C ARG A 102 25.53 -0.29 -8.04
N VAL A 103 25.77 -1.45 -7.43
CA VAL A 103 26.00 -2.69 -8.16
C VAL A 103 24.70 -3.17 -8.83
N LEU A 104 23.59 -3.24 -8.09
CA LEU A 104 22.30 -3.69 -8.63
C LEU A 104 21.76 -2.76 -9.73
N SER A 105 22.03 -1.46 -9.63
CA SER A 105 21.67 -0.48 -10.67
C SER A 105 22.36 -0.71 -12.02
N ARG A 106 23.38 -1.58 -12.09
CA ARG A 106 24.05 -1.93 -13.35
C ARG A 106 23.44 -3.16 -14.02
N TYR A 107 22.58 -3.89 -13.31
CA TYR A 107 21.97 -5.13 -13.80
C TYR A 107 20.46 -5.01 -13.97
N LEU A 108 19.83 -4.12 -13.23
CA LEU A 108 18.37 -3.99 -13.15
C LEU A 108 17.90 -2.69 -13.80
N ASP A 109 16.66 -2.67 -14.26
CA ASP A 109 15.99 -1.48 -14.78
C ASP A 109 15.12 -0.79 -13.73
N ALA A 110 14.69 -1.53 -12.71
CA ALA A 110 13.96 -1.04 -11.53
C ALA A 110 14.14 -2.01 -10.36
N ILE A 111 13.89 -1.53 -9.14
CA ILE A 111 13.92 -2.40 -7.96
C ILE A 111 12.75 -2.07 -7.01
N ALA A 112 12.07 -3.11 -6.53
CA ALA A 112 11.10 -3.02 -5.43
C ALA A 112 11.73 -3.57 -4.15
N ILE A 113 11.67 -2.78 -3.05
CA ILE A 113 12.31 -3.10 -1.79
C ILE A 113 11.25 -3.25 -0.70
N ARG A 114 11.25 -4.39 -0.02
CA ARG A 114 10.44 -4.65 1.17
C ARG A 114 11.36 -4.93 2.35
N THR A 115 11.40 -4.03 3.32
CA THR A 115 12.32 -4.09 4.46
C THR A 115 11.66 -3.56 5.74
N HIS A 116 12.41 -3.49 6.83
CA HIS A 116 11.99 -2.87 8.09
C HIS A 116 12.21 -1.35 8.06
N GLY A 117 13.47 -0.93 8.04
CA GLY A 117 13.84 0.49 8.14
C GLY A 117 13.56 1.26 6.86
N HIS A 118 12.82 2.35 6.95
CA HIS A 118 12.52 3.19 5.80
C HIS A 118 13.79 3.89 5.25
N ALA A 119 14.70 4.28 6.14
CA ALA A 119 16.00 4.86 5.77
C ALA A 119 16.81 3.98 4.82
N GLU A 120 16.65 2.65 4.85
CA GLU A 120 17.30 1.76 3.88
C GLU A 120 16.79 2.02 2.45
N VAL A 121 15.49 2.21 2.30
CA VAL A 121 14.86 2.51 0.99
C VAL A 121 15.27 3.90 0.51
N GLU A 122 15.29 4.90 1.39
CA GLU A 122 15.72 6.26 1.06
C GLU A 122 17.20 6.30 0.64
N THR A 123 18.08 5.62 1.41
CA THR A 123 19.51 5.52 1.07
C THR A 123 19.70 4.82 -0.27
N PHE A 124 18.98 3.74 -0.52
CA PHE A 124 19.05 3.02 -1.80
C PHE A 124 18.60 3.92 -2.95
N ALA A 125 17.48 4.64 -2.79
CA ALA A 125 16.94 5.55 -3.80
C ALA A 125 17.87 6.72 -4.08
N ALA A 126 18.56 7.25 -3.06
CA ALA A 126 19.47 8.40 -3.20
C ALA A 126 20.72 8.11 -4.05
N VAL A 127 21.19 6.86 -4.06
CA VAL A 127 22.44 6.48 -4.78
C VAL A 127 22.18 5.62 -6.01
N SER A 128 20.96 5.11 -6.19
CA SER A 128 20.55 4.29 -7.32
C SER A 128 20.42 5.11 -8.60
N SER A 129 20.85 4.56 -9.73
CA SER A 129 20.59 5.16 -11.05
C SER A 129 19.32 4.62 -11.72
N ILE A 130 18.58 3.74 -11.04
CA ILE A 130 17.31 3.16 -11.48
C ILE A 130 16.20 3.52 -10.49
N PRO A 131 14.93 3.54 -10.90
CA PRO A 131 13.82 3.80 -9.99
C PRO A 131 13.70 2.75 -8.89
N VAL A 132 13.42 3.23 -7.68
CA VAL A 132 13.22 2.44 -6.47
C VAL A 132 11.77 2.54 -6.03
N VAL A 133 11.13 1.39 -5.82
CA VAL A 133 9.74 1.29 -5.34
C VAL A 133 9.74 0.70 -3.93
N ASN A 134 9.18 1.44 -2.98
CA ASN A 134 8.93 0.93 -1.64
C ASN A 134 7.77 -0.08 -1.67
N ALA A 135 8.08 -1.37 -1.54
CA ALA A 135 7.09 -2.44 -1.49
C ALA A 135 6.52 -2.68 -0.07
N LEU A 136 7.07 -2.07 0.93
CA LEU A 136 6.67 -1.89 2.33
C LEU A 136 7.90 -1.62 3.21
N THR A 137 7.77 -0.66 4.11
CA THR A 137 8.61 -0.48 5.30
C THR A 137 7.74 -0.36 6.55
N ASP A 138 8.34 -0.27 7.73
CA ASP A 138 7.59 -0.06 8.97
C ASP A 138 6.91 1.33 9.03
N GLU A 139 7.32 2.27 8.16
CA GLU A 139 6.79 3.64 8.11
C GLU A 139 5.83 3.90 6.95
N ALA A 140 5.91 3.15 5.85
CA ALA A 140 5.10 3.42 4.65
C ALA A 140 4.80 2.17 3.82
N HIS A 141 3.63 2.14 3.21
CA HIS A 141 3.21 1.11 2.25
C HIS A 141 2.52 1.74 1.03
N PRO A 142 3.27 2.45 0.17
CA PRO A 142 2.67 3.22 -0.93
C PRO A 142 1.91 2.36 -1.95
N LEU A 143 2.37 1.13 -2.22
CA LEU A 143 1.68 0.24 -3.15
C LEU A 143 0.28 -0.15 -2.67
N GLN A 144 0.10 -0.36 -1.35
CA GLN A 144 -1.21 -0.65 -0.79
C GLN A 144 -2.13 0.57 -0.89
N ALA A 145 -1.63 1.76 -0.55
CA ALA A 145 -2.41 2.99 -0.67
C ALA A 145 -2.90 3.22 -2.12
N LEU A 146 -2.07 2.99 -3.12
CA LEU A 146 -2.48 3.08 -4.53
C LEU A 146 -3.54 2.04 -4.91
N ALA A 147 -3.43 0.80 -4.40
CA ALA A 147 -4.42 -0.24 -4.64
C ALA A 147 -5.77 0.08 -3.98
N ASP A 148 -5.75 0.64 -2.76
CA ASP A 148 -6.94 1.10 -2.05
C ASP A 148 -7.61 2.25 -2.81
N LEU A 149 -6.85 3.27 -3.24
CA LEU A 149 -7.37 4.38 -4.04
C LEU A 149 -7.97 3.91 -5.37
N GLN A 150 -7.31 2.98 -6.07
CA GLN A 150 -7.86 2.41 -7.31
C GLN A 150 -9.20 1.74 -7.05
N THR A 151 -9.31 0.95 -5.97
CA THR A 151 -10.55 0.28 -5.59
C THR A 151 -11.65 1.27 -5.22
N ILE A 152 -11.32 2.33 -4.47
CA ILE A 152 -12.27 3.41 -4.12
C ILE A 152 -12.76 4.10 -5.40
N ARG A 153 -11.84 4.47 -6.30
CA ARG A 153 -12.17 5.12 -7.57
C ARG A 153 -13.04 4.22 -8.47
N GLU A 154 -12.74 2.93 -8.54
CA GLU A 154 -13.58 1.96 -9.28
C GLU A 154 -14.99 1.87 -8.70
N ARG A 155 -15.15 1.99 -7.40
CA ARG A 155 -16.45 1.87 -6.72
C ARG A 155 -17.30 3.13 -6.78
N PHE A 156 -16.67 4.29 -6.59
CA PHE A 156 -17.38 5.57 -6.44
C PHE A 156 -17.23 6.52 -7.65
N GLY A 157 -16.37 6.19 -8.60
CA GLY A 157 -16.11 7.02 -9.80
C GLY A 157 -15.22 8.24 -9.54
N THR A 158 -14.95 8.58 -8.28
CA THR A 158 -14.15 9.73 -7.86
C THR A 158 -13.44 9.43 -6.55
N LEU A 159 -12.41 10.20 -6.22
CA LEU A 159 -11.78 10.24 -4.90
C LEU A 159 -12.17 11.52 -4.16
N GLU A 160 -12.48 12.60 -4.89
CA GLU A 160 -12.86 13.89 -4.32
C GLU A 160 -14.11 13.76 -3.44
N GLY A 161 -14.01 14.20 -2.18
CA GLY A 161 -15.08 14.17 -1.20
C GLY A 161 -15.43 12.78 -0.65
N VAL A 162 -14.67 11.74 -0.99
CA VAL A 162 -14.85 10.40 -0.39
C VAL A 162 -14.38 10.44 1.07
N ARG A 163 -15.25 10.01 1.98
CA ARG A 163 -14.94 9.88 3.41
C ARG A 163 -14.46 8.46 3.72
N VAL A 164 -13.25 8.36 4.25
CA VAL A 164 -12.57 7.11 4.63
C VAL A 164 -12.45 7.06 6.15
N ALA A 165 -12.94 6.02 6.76
CA ALA A 165 -12.75 5.72 8.18
C ALA A 165 -11.71 4.62 8.33
N TRP A 166 -10.56 4.94 8.92
CA TRP A 166 -9.62 3.95 9.41
C TRP A 166 -9.98 3.55 10.83
N VAL A 167 -10.02 2.26 11.14
CA VAL A 167 -10.36 1.75 12.48
C VAL A 167 -9.30 0.75 12.93
N GLY A 168 -8.63 1.03 14.05
CA GLY A 168 -7.58 0.17 14.61
C GLY A 168 -6.26 0.88 14.82
N ASP A 169 -5.16 0.18 14.72
CA ASP A 169 -3.79 0.72 14.87
C ASP A 169 -3.44 1.65 13.68
N GLY A 170 -2.90 2.83 13.98
CA GLY A 170 -2.46 3.81 12.99
C GLY A 170 -1.16 3.43 12.27
N THR A 171 -1.14 2.27 11.63
CA THR A 171 0.03 1.65 11.00
C THR A 171 0.57 2.43 9.80
N ASN A 172 1.67 1.93 9.21
CA ASN A 172 2.25 2.41 7.94
C ASN A 172 1.24 2.43 6.78
N VAL A 173 0.26 1.50 6.76
CA VAL A 173 -0.82 1.47 5.76
C VAL A 173 -1.76 2.65 5.97
N CYS A 174 -2.15 2.92 7.24
CA CYS A 174 -2.96 4.08 7.60
C CYS A 174 -2.30 5.39 7.15
N VAL A 175 -1.02 5.57 7.48
CA VAL A 175 -0.25 6.77 7.11
C VAL A 175 -0.23 6.96 5.60
N SER A 176 0.15 5.92 4.84
CA SER A 176 0.25 6.01 3.39
C SER A 176 -1.11 6.27 2.72
N LEU A 177 -2.19 5.67 3.24
CA LEU A 177 -3.54 5.91 2.72
C LEU A 177 -4.01 7.33 3.05
N ALA A 178 -3.71 7.85 4.24
CA ALA A 178 -4.05 9.21 4.62
C ALA A 178 -3.32 10.26 3.77
N GLU A 179 -2.01 10.06 3.53
CA GLU A 179 -1.23 10.90 2.61
C GLU A 179 -1.87 10.92 1.20
N ALA A 180 -2.28 9.75 0.71
CA ALA A 180 -2.88 9.61 -0.61
C ALA A 180 -4.28 10.24 -0.68
N CYS A 181 -5.11 10.06 0.35
CA CYS A 181 -6.41 10.72 0.47
C CYS A 181 -6.27 12.25 0.44
N ALA A 182 -5.36 12.79 1.26
CA ALA A 182 -5.14 14.24 1.34
C ALA A 182 -4.70 14.85 0.00
N LEU A 183 -3.88 14.14 -0.78
CA LEU A 183 -3.42 14.60 -2.09
C LEU A 183 -4.54 14.57 -3.15
N LEU A 184 -5.49 13.63 -3.06
CA LEU A 184 -6.50 13.39 -4.08
C LEU A 184 -7.92 13.79 -3.66
N GLY A 185 -8.04 14.61 -2.62
CA GLY A 185 -9.30 15.23 -2.21
C GLY A 185 -10.26 14.31 -1.44
N ALA A 186 -9.81 13.15 -0.97
CA ALA A 186 -10.54 12.30 -0.03
C ALA A 186 -10.23 12.70 1.42
N GLU A 187 -11.14 12.41 2.34
CA GLU A 187 -11.01 12.73 3.77
C GLU A 187 -10.83 11.45 4.58
N LEU A 188 -9.68 11.28 5.24
CA LEU A 188 -9.46 10.15 6.14
C LEU A 188 -9.56 10.59 7.60
N THR A 189 -10.36 9.86 8.38
CA THR A 189 -10.42 9.95 9.84
C THR A 189 -9.97 8.63 10.45
N CYS A 190 -8.99 8.66 11.35
CA CYS A 190 -8.46 7.50 12.04
C CYS A 190 -9.09 7.38 13.43
N ALA A 191 -9.79 6.27 13.69
CA ALA A 191 -10.24 5.90 15.02
C ALA A 191 -9.27 4.89 15.63
N THR A 192 -8.59 5.30 16.70
CA THR A 192 -7.55 4.48 17.35
C THR A 192 -7.47 4.77 18.85
N PRO A 193 -7.12 3.79 19.71
CA PRO A 193 -6.88 4.05 21.12
C PRO A 193 -5.59 4.87 21.34
N ALA A 194 -5.44 5.41 22.54
CA ALA A 194 -4.23 6.14 22.92
C ALA A 194 -3.00 5.23 22.87
N GLY A 195 -1.92 5.74 22.27
CA GLY A 195 -0.66 5.01 22.08
C GLY A 195 -0.58 4.21 20.76
N TYR A 196 -1.63 4.28 19.94
CA TYR A 196 -1.70 3.64 18.62
C TYR A 196 -1.97 4.64 17.50
N GLU A 197 -1.70 5.93 17.74
CA GLU A 197 -1.90 6.98 16.76
C GLU A 197 -0.97 6.82 15.55
N PRO A 198 -1.41 7.22 14.35
CA PRO A 198 -0.53 7.34 13.19
C PRO A 198 0.68 8.22 13.49
N SER A 199 1.82 7.89 12.91
CA SER A 199 3.06 8.66 13.08
C SER A 199 2.99 10.07 12.48
N ASP A 200 2.04 10.35 11.58
CA ASP A 200 1.82 11.67 11.01
C ASP A 200 0.75 12.43 11.82
N PRO A 201 1.12 13.50 12.53
CA PRO A 201 0.20 14.27 13.38
C PRO A 201 -0.84 15.09 12.60
N SER A 202 -0.72 15.21 11.30
CA SER A 202 -1.70 15.90 10.45
C SER A 202 -2.97 15.05 10.23
N ILE A 203 -2.92 13.75 10.49
CA ILE A 203 -4.05 12.85 10.33
C ILE A 203 -5.07 13.12 11.44
N ARG A 204 -6.33 13.33 11.05
CA ARG A 204 -7.42 13.49 12.02
C ARG A 204 -7.62 12.20 12.81
N VAL A 205 -7.46 12.27 14.12
CA VAL A 205 -7.63 11.14 15.05
C VAL A 205 -8.85 11.36 15.94
N VAL A 206 -9.67 10.32 16.08
CA VAL A 206 -10.79 10.25 17.04
C VAL A 206 -10.65 8.99 17.90
N ARG A 207 -11.35 8.95 19.02
CA ARG A 207 -11.31 7.79 19.94
C ARG A 207 -12.50 6.87 19.82
N ASP A 208 -13.61 7.36 19.31
CA ASP A 208 -14.81 6.55 19.07
C ASP A 208 -14.82 6.06 17.61
N PRO A 209 -14.74 4.75 17.36
CA PRO A 209 -14.86 4.20 16.01
C PRO A 209 -16.15 4.59 15.29
N ARG A 210 -17.24 4.82 16.04
CA ARG A 210 -18.52 5.25 15.47
C ARG A 210 -18.43 6.68 14.90
N GLU A 211 -17.68 7.58 15.55
CA GLU A 211 -17.46 8.93 15.05
C GLU A 211 -16.72 8.92 13.70
N ALA A 212 -15.71 8.07 13.53
CA ALA A 212 -15.02 7.93 12.25
C ALA A 212 -15.91 7.29 11.20
N ALA A 213 -16.69 6.26 11.58
CA ALA A 213 -17.50 5.48 10.66
C ALA A 213 -18.78 6.20 10.21
N GLU A 214 -19.25 7.24 10.94
CA GLU A 214 -20.49 7.93 10.64
C GLU A 214 -20.49 8.50 9.20
N ARG A 215 -21.39 7.95 8.38
CA ARG A 215 -21.53 8.31 6.95
C ARG A 215 -20.25 8.13 6.13
N ALA A 216 -19.28 7.34 6.59
CA ALA A 216 -18.10 7.00 5.81
C ALA A 216 -18.47 6.16 4.59
N HIS A 217 -17.87 6.47 3.44
CA HIS A 217 -18.03 5.70 2.21
C HIS A 217 -17.13 4.44 2.21
N VAL A 218 -16.01 4.52 2.93
CA VAL A 218 -15.04 3.43 3.00
C VAL A 218 -14.63 3.22 4.45
N LEU A 219 -14.67 1.97 4.91
CA LEU A 219 -14.12 1.56 6.19
C LEU A 219 -12.88 0.72 5.94
N VAL A 220 -11.78 1.07 6.58
CA VAL A 220 -10.49 0.38 6.38
C VAL A 220 -9.95 -0.07 7.72
N THR A 221 -9.38 -1.25 7.76
CA THR A 221 -8.63 -1.75 8.93
C THR A 221 -7.43 -2.58 8.49
N ASP A 222 -6.53 -2.82 9.41
CA ASP A 222 -5.38 -3.71 9.29
C ASP A 222 -5.29 -4.61 10.52
N VAL A 223 -4.45 -5.63 10.45
CA VAL A 223 -4.18 -6.54 11.58
C VAL A 223 -3.77 -5.77 12.82
N TRP A 224 -4.24 -6.21 13.98
CA TRP A 224 -3.84 -5.62 15.26
C TRP A 224 -2.41 -5.99 15.68
N VAL A 225 -1.90 -7.11 15.15
CA VAL A 225 -0.54 -7.59 15.43
C VAL A 225 0.17 -7.81 14.10
N SER A 226 1.08 -6.89 13.78
CA SER A 226 1.91 -6.96 12.57
C SER A 226 3.10 -7.89 12.76
N MET A 227 3.74 -8.27 11.64
CA MET A 227 4.95 -9.10 11.67
C MET A 227 6.07 -8.44 12.48
N GLY A 228 6.60 -9.16 13.45
CA GLY A 228 7.62 -8.72 14.41
C GLY A 228 7.05 -8.13 15.70
N GLN A 229 5.72 -8.19 15.89
CA GLN A 229 5.02 -7.73 17.10
C GLN A 229 4.35 -8.89 17.87
N GLU A 230 4.71 -10.13 17.55
CA GLU A 230 4.06 -11.34 18.10
C GLU A 230 4.17 -11.39 19.63
N ASP A 231 5.29 -10.93 20.19
CA ASP A 231 5.51 -10.87 21.64
C ASP A 231 4.59 -9.87 22.36
N GLU A 232 4.00 -8.91 21.63
CA GLU A 232 3.06 -7.92 22.16
C GLU A 232 1.59 -8.31 21.97
N ARG A 233 1.31 -9.48 21.41
CA ARG A 233 -0.02 -9.88 20.95
C ARG A 233 -1.11 -9.66 22.01
N ASP A 234 -0.93 -10.22 23.22
CA ASP A 234 -1.98 -10.16 24.24
C ASP A 234 -2.29 -8.71 24.67
N ARG A 235 -1.27 -7.89 24.78
CA ARG A 235 -1.42 -6.45 25.07
C ARG A 235 -2.20 -5.76 23.96
N ARG A 236 -1.76 -5.93 22.70
CA ARG A 236 -2.36 -5.26 21.55
C ARG A 236 -3.81 -5.65 21.33
N VAL A 237 -4.13 -6.93 21.45
CA VAL A 237 -5.52 -7.44 21.37
C VAL A 237 -6.41 -6.82 22.46
N ASN A 238 -5.90 -6.67 23.69
CA ASN A 238 -6.65 -6.03 24.77
C ASN A 238 -6.82 -4.52 24.53
N ASP A 239 -5.77 -3.81 24.12
CA ASP A 239 -5.78 -2.35 23.92
C ASP A 239 -6.66 -1.95 22.72
N LEU A 240 -6.68 -2.78 21.67
CA LEU A 240 -7.48 -2.56 20.45
C LEU A 240 -8.91 -3.17 20.54
N ALA A 241 -9.22 -3.83 21.64
CA ALA A 241 -10.59 -4.33 21.87
C ALA A 241 -11.61 -3.19 21.76
N GLY A 242 -12.61 -3.33 20.88
CA GLY A 242 -13.58 -2.29 20.56
C GLY A 242 -13.28 -1.48 19.29
N TYR A 243 -12.11 -1.70 18.67
CA TYR A 243 -11.76 -1.12 17.36
C TYR A 243 -11.86 -2.15 16.22
N SER A 244 -12.85 -3.01 16.27
CA SER A 244 -13.16 -4.00 15.24
C SER A 244 -14.16 -3.45 14.22
N LEU A 245 -13.95 -3.68 12.95
CA LEU A 245 -14.94 -3.41 11.91
C LEU A 245 -16.06 -4.48 11.99
N ASP A 246 -17.17 -4.13 12.59
CA ASP A 246 -18.33 -5.00 12.76
C ASP A 246 -19.59 -4.48 12.05
N ALA A 247 -20.68 -5.22 12.15
CA ALA A 247 -21.96 -4.83 11.58
C ALA A 247 -22.53 -3.54 12.19
N GLY A 248 -22.16 -3.21 13.43
CA GLY A 248 -22.58 -1.99 14.13
C GLY A 248 -21.92 -0.74 13.52
N LEU A 249 -20.65 -0.82 13.14
CA LEU A 249 -19.96 0.26 12.42
C LEU A 249 -20.46 0.40 10.98
N LEU A 250 -20.71 -0.73 10.29
CA LEU A 250 -21.32 -0.71 8.96
C LEU A 250 -22.71 -0.08 8.93
N ALA A 251 -23.47 -0.24 10.01
CA ALA A 251 -24.83 0.32 10.09
C ALA A 251 -24.88 1.84 10.21
N VAL A 252 -23.80 2.49 10.66
CA VAL A 252 -23.70 3.96 10.78
C VAL A 252 -22.97 4.59 9.59
N ALA A 253 -22.28 3.78 8.80
CA ALA A 253 -21.63 4.19 7.58
C ALA A 253 -22.65 4.49 6.46
N ASP A 254 -22.16 4.98 5.32
CA ASP A 254 -22.99 5.14 4.14
C ASP A 254 -23.62 3.79 3.73
N PRO A 255 -24.90 3.75 3.28
CA PRO A 255 -25.54 2.51 2.84
C PRO A 255 -24.78 1.75 1.74
N GLU A 256 -24.02 2.46 0.91
CA GLU A 256 -23.18 1.89 -0.15
C GLU A 256 -21.72 1.70 0.27
N ALA A 257 -21.42 1.87 1.57
CA ALA A 257 -20.06 1.75 2.08
C ALA A 257 -19.42 0.40 1.77
N VAL A 258 -18.12 0.43 1.50
CA VAL A 258 -17.28 -0.75 1.30
C VAL A 258 -16.26 -0.89 2.41
N VAL A 259 -15.80 -2.12 2.64
CA VAL A 259 -14.73 -2.43 3.60
C VAL A 259 -13.48 -2.83 2.84
N LEU A 260 -12.34 -2.22 3.20
CA LEU A 260 -11.03 -2.57 2.67
C LEU A 260 -10.14 -3.19 3.76
N HIS A 261 -9.32 -4.15 3.37
CA HIS A 261 -8.36 -4.81 4.24
C HIS A 261 -7.17 -5.32 3.43
N CYS A 262 -5.95 -5.00 3.84
CA CYS A 262 -4.73 -5.41 3.13
C CYS A 262 -4.35 -6.88 3.30
N LEU A 263 -5.08 -7.63 4.16
CA LEU A 263 -4.83 -9.04 4.50
C LEU A 263 -3.45 -9.34 5.14
N PRO A 264 -3.34 -10.44 5.97
CA PRO A 264 -4.41 -11.40 6.31
C PRO A 264 -5.46 -10.77 7.23
N ALA A 265 -6.69 -11.27 7.21
CA ALA A 265 -7.75 -10.85 8.12
C ALA A 265 -7.92 -11.87 9.25
N HIS A 266 -8.14 -11.39 10.49
CA HIS A 266 -8.39 -12.25 11.66
C HIS A 266 -9.83 -12.06 12.16
N PRO A 267 -10.80 -12.85 11.66
CA PRO A 267 -12.20 -12.73 12.06
C PRO A 267 -12.39 -12.91 13.56
N GLY A 268 -12.91 -11.89 14.22
CA GLY A 268 -13.08 -11.82 15.66
C GLY A 268 -12.02 -10.99 16.39
N GLU A 269 -11.05 -10.42 15.66
CA GLU A 269 -10.11 -9.39 16.10
C GLU A 269 -10.49 -8.07 15.39
N GLU A 270 -9.67 -7.61 14.45
CA GLU A 270 -9.85 -6.33 13.73
C GLU A 270 -11.11 -6.30 12.85
N ILE A 271 -11.66 -7.46 12.46
CA ILE A 271 -12.81 -7.54 11.57
C ILE A 271 -13.83 -8.61 12.05
N GLY A 272 -15.12 -8.26 12.06
CA GLY A 272 -16.19 -9.15 12.38
C GLY A 272 -16.53 -10.16 11.26
N ARG A 273 -17.01 -11.36 11.64
CA ARG A 273 -17.35 -12.43 10.67
C ARG A 273 -18.43 -12.04 9.66
N ALA A 274 -19.36 -11.17 10.04
CA ALA A 274 -20.44 -10.71 9.15
C ALA A 274 -19.91 -9.72 8.11
N SER A 275 -18.95 -8.87 8.47
CA SER A 275 -18.35 -7.87 7.59
C SER A 275 -17.56 -8.51 6.45
N CYS A 276 -16.97 -9.70 6.69
CA CYS A 276 -16.19 -10.44 5.68
C CYS A 276 -17.01 -11.02 4.52
N ARG A 277 -18.33 -11.07 4.61
CA ARG A 277 -19.16 -11.81 3.62
C ARG A 277 -19.90 -10.95 2.61
N GLU A 278 -20.21 -9.69 2.91
CA GLU A 278 -21.18 -8.93 2.13
C GLU A 278 -20.61 -7.70 1.40
N ARG A 279 -19.53 -7.08 1.88
CA ARG A 279 -19.03 -5.80 1.32
C ARG A 279 -17.49 -5.66 1.30
N VAL A 280 -16.73 -6.76 1.45
CA VAL A 280 -15.27 -6.70 1.49
C VAL A 280 -14.70 -6.71 0.08
N SER A 281 -14.09 -5.61 -0.34
CA SER A 281 -13.13 -5.58 -1.43
C SER A 281 -11.74 -5.90 -0.86
N LEU A 282 -11.24 -7.09 -1.18
CA LEU A 282 -9.88 -7.46 -0.86
C LEU A 282 -8.96 -6.77 -1.87
N THR A 283 -8.26 -5.73 -1.44
CA THR A 283 -7.25 -5.04 -2.26
C THR A 283 -5.94 -5.82 -2.18
N VAL A 284 -5.56 -6.45 -3.28
CA VAL A 284 -4.30 -7.19 -3.45
C VAL A 284 -3.52 -6.57 -4.59
#